data_a26c65f80c6e260ce87db6c74756b74c
#
_entry.id   a26c65f80c6e260ce87db6c74756b74c
#
_cell.length_a   1.000
_cell.length_b   1.000
_cell.length_c   1.000
_cell.angle_alpha   90.00
_cell.angle_beta   90.00
_cell.angle_gamma   90.00
#
_symmetry.space_group_name_H-M   'P 1'
#
loop_
_entity.id
_entity.type
_entity.pdbx_description
1 polymer ?
#
loop_
_entity_poly.entity_id
_entity_poly.type
_entity_poly.pdbx_seq_one_letter_code
_entity_poly.pdbx_strand_id
1 'polypeptide(L)'
;MINLKRMLEIQHQNNKNKKEILKKIKKIDKELNLERVFPVGYKDIEIISFEITGNDITGKKSLGIYYSAAIEDSYGVFDSIYSYTTIDLDIFLLRDNEIEVLAREADQKKKLQDMLKAREKYEELSREIEMKERSLEIDKKKKKELEEKLFGKDEK
;
A
#
# COMPACT_ATOMS: atom_id res chain seq x y z
N MET A 1 0.34 0.23 -52.29
CA MET A 1 1.68 0.60 -51.75
C MET A 1 1.50 1.19 -50.33
N ILE A 2 2.07 0.56 -49.32
CA ILE A 2 2.05 1.08 -47.95
C ILE A 2 2.98 2.28 -47.90
N ASN A 3 2.44 3.44 -47.48
CA ASN A 3 3.25 4.65 -47.40
C ASN A 3 4.17 4.58 -46.16
N LEU A 4 5.45 4.30 -46.38
CA LEU A 4 6.49 4.14 -45.36
C LEU A 4 6.51 5.36 -44.38
N LYS A 5 6.32 6.57 -44.91
CA LYS A 5 6.28 7.80 -44.09
C LYS A 5 5.13 7.72 -43.06
N ARG A 6 3.95 7.29 -43.50
CA ARG A 6 2.78 7.13 -42.61
C ARG A 6 3.01 6.04 -41.55
N MET A 7 3.68 4.96 -41.92
CA MET A 7 4.05 3.91 -40.95
C MET A 7 5.01 4.44 -39.86
N LEU A 8 6.02 5.22 -40.27
CA LEU A 8 6.97 5.84 -39.33
C LEU A 8 6.28 6.86 -38.41
N GLU A 9 5.34 7.63 -38.93
CA GLU A 9 4.54 8.58 -38.13
C GLU A 9 3.69 7.86 -37.10
N ILE A 10 3.01 6.76 -37.48
CA ILE A 10 2.22 5.91 -36.57
C ILE A 10 3.13 5.29 -35.51
N GLN A 11 4.28 4.76 -35.89
CA GLN A 11 5.22 4.16 -34.94
C GLN A 11 5.76 5.21 -33.95
N HIS A 12 6.09 6.40 -34.44
CA HIS A 12 6.54 7.49 -33.59
C HIS A 12 5.45 7.92 -32.57
N GLN A 13 4.20 8.04 -33.04
CA GLN A 13 3.06 8.39 -32.17
C GLN A 13 2.80 7.30 -31.13
N ASN A 14 2.87 6.02 -31.50
CA ASN A 14 2.73 4.90 -30.58
C ASN A 14 3.81 4.90 -29.49
N ASN A 15 5.05 5.17 -29.84
CA ASN A 15 6.16 5.28 -28.89
C ASN A 15 5.97 6.45 -27.92
N LYS A 16 5.47 7.59 -28.43
CA LYS A 16 5.13 8.74 -27.58
C LYS A 16 4.01 8.38 -26.61
N ASN A 17 2.94 7.76 -27.08
CA ASN A 17 1.83 7.33 -26.25
C ASN A 17 2.26 6.34 -25.15
N LYS A 18 3.12 5.39 -25.47
CA LYS A 18 3.68 4.44 -24.50
C LYS A 18 4.43 5.16 -23.37
N LYS A 19 5.26 6.13 -23.69
CA LYS A 19 5.99 6.93 -22.70
C LYS A 19 5.06 7.75 -21.81
N GLU A 20 4.02 8.35 -22.38
CA GLU A 20 3.01 9.13 -21.63
C GLU A 20 2.20 8.23 -20.70
N ILE A 21 1.76 7.06 -21.18
CA ILE A 21 1.07 6.06 -20.38
C ILE A 21 1.95 5.63 -19.19
N LEU A 22 3.20 5.28 -19.44
CA LEU A 22 4.13 4.86 -18.40
C LEU A 22 4.34 5.96 -17.34
N LYS A 23 4.51 7.19 -17.78
CA LYS A 23 4.68 8.36 -16.88
C LYS A 23 3.45 8.54 -16.01
N LYS A 24 2.25 8.42 -16.58
CA LYS A 24 1.00 8.60 -15.85
C LYS A 24 0.79 7.48 -14.82
N ILE A 25 1.04 6.23 -15.19
CA ILE A 25 0.93 5.09 -14.27
C ILE A 25 1.91 5.21 -13.11
N LYS A 26 3.16 5.59 -13.37
CA LYS A 26 4.14 5.83 -12.31
C LYS A 26 3.71 6.92 -11.34
N LYS A 27 3.04 7.97 -11.85
CA LYS A 27 2.46 9.01 -11.00
C LYS A 27 1.31 8.46 -10.14
N ILE A 28 0.40 7.70 -10.73
CA ILE A 28 -0.72 7.06 -10.01
C ILE A 28 -0.20 6.12 -8.91
N ASP A 29 0.76 5.24 -9.24
CA ASP A 29 1.38 4.31 -8.28
C ASP A 29 2.04 5.04 -7.10
N LYS A 30 2.64 6.20 -7.36
CA LYS A 30 3.30 7.01 -6.34
C LYS A 30 2.31 7.76 -5.46
N GLU A 31 1.29 8.37 -6.05
CA GLU A 31 0.42 9.34 -5.36
C GLU A 31 -0.80 8.68 -4.69
N LEU A 32 -1.41 7.66 -5.32
CA LEU A 32 -2.68 7.11 -4.84
C LEU A 32 -2.54 6.00 -3.81
N ASN A 33 -1.35 5.44 -3.60
CA ASN A 33 -1.12 4.35 -2.65
C ASN A 33 -2.15 3.20 -2.76
N LEU A 34 -2.65 2.97 -3.97
CA LEU A 34 -3.51 1.87 -4.35
C LEU A 34 -2.67 0.61 -4.58
N GLU A 35 -3.34 -0.49 -4.93
CA GLU A 35 -2.63 -1.65 -5.46
C GLU A 35 -1.79 -1.22 -6.66
N ARG A 36 -0.47 -1.46 -6.57
CA ARG A 36 0.46 -0.96 -7.58
C ARG A 36 0.26 -1.68 -8.90
N VAL A 37 0.20 -0.90 -9.96
CA VAL A 37 0.14 -1.42 -11.32
C VAL A 37 1.44 -2.14 -11.68
N PHE A 38 2.58 -1.58 -11.30
CA PHE A 38 3.87 -2.24 -11.44
C PHE A 38 4.42 -2.70 -10.09
N PRO A 39 4.85 -3.97 -9.95
CA PRO A 39 5.43 -4.47 -8.72
C PRO A 39 6.63 -3.66 -8.24
N VAL A 40 6.81 -3.60 -6.92
CA VAL A 40 7.98 -2.96 -6.31
C VAL A 40 9.24 -3.73 -6.68
N GLY A 41 10.31 -3.00 -6.99
CA GLY A 41 11.59 -3.59 -7.36
C GLY A 41 11.80 -3.81 -8.86
N TYR A 42 10.76 -3.64 -9.68
CA TYR A 42 10.90 -3.67 -11.12
C TYR A 42 11.58 -2.39 -11.61
N LYS A 43 12.64 -2.55 -12.40
CA LYS A 43 13.42 -1.45 -13.00
C LYS A 43 13.28 -1.49 -14.51
N ASP A 44 13.63 -0.39 -15.16
CA ASP A 44 13.69 -0.28 -16.63
C ASP A 44 12.41 -0.76 -17.31
N ILE A 45 11.26 -0.34 -16.78
CA ILE A 45 9.95 -0.73 -17.29
C ILE A 45 9.72 -0.07 -18.64
N GLU A 46 9.43 -0.88 -19.63
CA GLU A 46 9.06 -0.44 -20.98
C GLU A 46 7.73 -1.06 -21.40
N ILE A 47 6.79 -0.22 -21.88
CA ILE A 47 5.53 -0.69 -22.42
C ILE A 47 5.76 -1.24 -23.83
N ILE A 48 5.42 -2.50 -24.02
CA ILE A 48 5.50 -3.18 -25.33
C ILE A 48 4.24 -2.88 -26.14
N SER A 49 3.08 -3.11 -25.52
CA SER A 49 1.77 -2.84 -26.10
C SER A 49 0.74 -2.52 -25.01
N PHE A 50 -0.35 -1.95 -25.42
CA PHE A 50 -1.49 -1.65 -24.53
C PHE A 50 -2.79 -1.86 -25.30
N GLU A 51 -3.84 -2.19 -24.54
CA GLU A 51 -5.19 -2.42 -25.08
C GLU A 51 -6.24 -2.00 -24.06
N ILE A 52 -7.45 -1.66 -24.54
CA ILE A 52 -8.59 -1.46 -23.67
C ILE A 52 -9.38 -2.75 -23.63
N THR A 53 -9.48 -3.32 -22.41
CA THR A 53 -10.27 -4.52 -22.16
C THR A 53 -11.55 -4.15 -21.42
N GLY A 54 -12.63 -4.88 -21.67
CA GLY A 54 -13.92 -4.69 -21.01
C GLY A 54 -14.38 -5.97 -20.34
N ASN A 55 -15.05 -5.83 -19.20
CA ASN A 55 -15.78 -6.93 -18.60
C ASN A 55 -17.25 -6.79 -18.98
N ASP A 56 -17.75 -7.67 -19.82
CA ASP A 56 -19.12 -7.64 -20.36
C ASP A 56 -20.20 -7.77 -19.27
N ILE A 57 -19.84 -8.37 -18.12
CA ILE A 57 -20.77 -8.57 -17.00
C ILE A 57 -20.89 -7.30 -16.15
N THR A 58 -19.77 -6.64 -15.86
CA THR A 58 -19.74 -5.45 -14.97
C THR A 58 -19.78 -4.13 -15.73
N GLY A 59 -19.55 -4.13 -17.03
CA GLY A 59 -19.38 -2.92 -17.85
C GLY A 59 -18.10 -2.13 -17.55
N LYS A 60 -17.26 -2.60 -16.61
CA LYS A 60 -15.98 -1.95 -16.28
C LYS A 60 -14.96 -2.15 -17.38
N LYS A 61 -14.28 -1.07 -17.71
CA LYS A 61 -13.17 -1.07 -18.67
C LYS A 61 -11.85 -0.92 -17.95
N SER A 62 -10.83 -1.61 -18.44
CA SER A 62 -9.48 -1.55 -17.93
C SER A 62 -8.50 -1.32 -19.06
N LEU A 63 -7.40 -0.63 -18.77
CA LEU A 63 -6.26 -0.53 -19.65
C LEU A 63 -5.34 -1.72 -19.34
N GLY A 64 -5.22 -2.65 -20.29
CA GLY A 64 -4.28 -3.76 -20.25
C GLY A 64 -2.93 -3.34 -20.83
N ILE A 65 -1.86 -3.73 -20.18
CA ILE A 65 -0.51 -3.29 -20.50
C ILE A 65 0.41 -4.50 -20.51
N TYR A 66 1.02 -4.77 -21.66
CA TYR A 66 2.15 -5.68 -21.80
C TYR A 66 3.43 -4.88 -21.66
N TYR A 67 4.31 -5.30 -20.79
CA TYR A 67 5.55 -4.59 -20.51
C TYR A 67 6.72 -5.54 -20.28
N SER A 68 7.92 -5.01 -20.48
CA SER A 68 9.17 -5.62 -20.03
C SER A 68 9.70 -4.86 -18.83
N ALA A 69 10.41 -5.54 -17.95
CA ALA A 69 11.08 -4.96 -16.82
C ALA A 69 12.35 -5.73 -16.48
N ALA A 70 13.27 -5.10 -15.79
CA ALA A 70 14.43 -5.74 -15.20
C ALA A 70 14.16 -6.04 -13.73
N ILE A 71 14.44 -7.25 -13.29
CA ILE A 71 14.40 -7.69 -11.89
C ILE A 71 15.82 -8.03 -11.48
N GLU A 72 16.24 -7.53 -10.33
CA GLU A 72 17.50 -7.91 -9.70
C GLU A 72 17.29 -9.20 -8.88
N ASP A 73 18.05 -10.23 -9.19
CA ASP A 73 18.05 -11.47 -8.41
C ASP A 73 18.82 -11.30 -7.08
N SER A 74 18.84 -12.34 -6.27
CA SER A 74 19.56 -12.35 -4.97
C SER A 74 21.08 -12.23 -5.10
N TYR A 75 21.63 -12.35 -6.30
CA TYR A 75 23.06 -12.23 -6.61
C TYR A 75 23.43 -10.89 -7.28
N GLY A 76 22.44 -9.97 -7.42
CA GLY A 76 22.65 -8.67 -8.06
C GLY A 76 22.67 -8.73 -9.60
N VAL A 77 22.21 -9.82 -10.19
CA VAL A 77 22.07 -9.99 -11.65
C VAL A 77 20.68 -9.53 -12.06
N PHE A 78 20.62 -8.74 -13.13
CA PHE A 78 19.36 -8.26 -13.69
C PHE A 78 18.86 -9.21 -14.77
N ASP A 79 17.68 -9.80 -14.55
CA ASP A 79 16.95 -10.57 -15.54
C ASP A 79 15.82 -9.74 -16.15
N SER A 80 15.66 -9.84 -17.47
CA SER A 80 14.54 -9.24 -18.18
C SER A 80 13.32 -10.15 -18.10
N ILE A 81 12.20 -9.59 -17.68
CA ILE A 81 10.91 -10.28 -17.67
C ILE A 81 9.92 -9.59 -18.59
N TYR A 82 8.97 -10.37 -19.07
CA TYR A 82 7.79 -9.88 -19.79
C TYR A 82 6.56 -10.20 -18.96
N SER A 83 5.70 -9.22 -18.75
CA SER A 83 4.52 -9.39 -17.92
C SER A 83 3.34 -8.58 -18.44
N TYR A 84 2.18 -8.88 -17.89
CA TYR A 84 0.93 -8.19 -18.18
C TYR A 84 0.31 -7.67 -16.89
N THR A 85 -0.22 -6.46 -16.94
CA THR A 85 -0.96 -5.85 -15.83
C THR A 85 -2.15 -5.07 -16.35
N THR A 86 -3.06 -4.73 -15.46
CA THR A 86 -4.23 -3.91 -15.79
C THR A 86 -4.39 -2.77 -14.80
N ILE A 87 -4.94 -1.67 -15.27
CA ILE A 87 -5.40 -0.57 -14.43
C ILE A 87 -6.84 -0.23 -14.82
N ASP A 88 -7.67 0.03 -13.83
CA ASP A 88 -9.03 0.53 -14.07
C ASP A 88 -8.98 1.80 -14.92
N LEU A 89 -9.79 1.85 -15.99
CA LEU A 89 -9.75 2.96 -16.94
C LEU A 89 -10.20 4.27 -16.29
N ASP A 90 -11.13 4.22 -15.35
CA ASP A 90 -11.59 5.41 -14.63
C ASP A 90 -10.47 6.01 -13.77
N ILE A 91 -9.64 5.16 -13.15
CA ILE A 91 -8.46 5.61 -12.42
C ILE A 91 -7.40 6.17 -13.36
N PHE A 92 -7.15 5.48 -14.50
CA PHE A 92 -6.17 5.94 -15.47
C PHE A 92 -6.55 7.29 -16.09
N LEU A 93 -7.84 7.55 -16.29
CA LEU A 93 -8.34 8.80 -16.90
C LEU A 93 -8.42 9.99 -15.92
N LEU A 94 -8.13 9.80 -14.63
CA LEU A 94 -8.08 10.90 -13.67
C LEU A 94 -7.11 11.98 -14.12
N ARG A 95 -7.50 13.23 -13.91
CA ARG A 95 -6.64 14.39 -14.13
C ARG A 95 -5.65 14.54 -12.98
N ASP A 96 -4.58 15.28 -13.20
CA ASP A 96 -3.53 15.48 -12.19
C ASP A 96 -4.06 16.07 -10.88
N ASN A 97 -4.98 17.04 -10.97
CA ASN A 97 -5.63 17.64 -9.81
C ASN A 97 -6.55 16.66 -9.06
N GLU A 98 -7.25 15.77 -9.77
CA GLU A 98 -8.10 14.75 -9.17
C GLU A 98 -7.26 13.70 -8.44
N ILE A 99 -6.12 13.30 -9.01
CA ILE A 99 -5.15 12.41 -8.37
C ILE A 99 -4.64 13.03 -7.07
N GLU A 100 -4.29 14.31 -7.07
CA GLU A 100 -3.81 15.02 -5.88
C GLU A 100 -4.88 15.11 -4.78
N VAL A 101 -6.14 15.35 -5.13
CA VAL A 101 -7.26 15.38 -4.17
C VAL A 101 -7.44 14.00 -3.54
N LEU A 102 -7.51 12.94 -4.35
CA LEU A 102 -7.66 11.57 -3.85
C LEU A 102 -6.48 11.13 -2.98
N ALA A 103 -5.26 11.51 -3.34
CA ALA A 103 -4.07 11.24 -2.54
C ALA A 103 -4.15 11.89 -1.16
N ARG A 104 -4.60 13.14 -1.06
CA ARG A 104 -4.80 13.84 0.21
C ARG A 104 -5.88 13.18 1.06
N GLU A 105 -7.01 12.79 0.47
CA GLU A 105 -8.10 12.10 1.16
C GLU A 105 -7.64 10.73 1.69
N ALA A 106 -6.88 9.97 0.90
CA ALA A 106 -6.32 8.69 1.32
C ALA A 106 -5.32 8.85 2.47
N ASP A 107 -4.46 9.87 2.45
CA ASP A 107 -3.51 10.17 3.52
C ASP A 107 -4.23 10.58 4.81
N GLN A 108 -5.26 11.42 4.72
CA GLN A 108 -6.09 11.82 5.87
C GLN A 108 -6.80 10.60 6.48
N LYS A 109 -7.38 9.73 5.67
CA LYS A 109 -8.02 8.50 6.12
C LYS A 109 -7.04 7.56 6.83
N LYS A 110 -5.83 7.42 6.30
CA LYS A 110 -4.77 6.62 6.91
C LYS A 110 -4.36 7.20 8.26
N LYS A 111 -4.12 8.50 8.35
CA LYS A 111 -3.78 9.17 9.61
C LYS A 111 -4.86 8.95 10.68
N LEU A 112 -6.13 9.08 10.29
CA LEU A 112 -7.26 8.81 11.20
C LEU A 112 -7.27 7.36 11.70
N GLN A 113 -7.05 6.40 10.81
CA GLN A 113 -6.97 4.98 11.18
C GLN A 113 -5.80 4.71 12.14
N ASP A 114 -4.64 5.31 11.91
CA ASP A 114 -3.46 5.15 12.76
C ASP A 114 -3.72 5.76 14.16
N MET A 115 -4.39 6.90 14.22
CA MET A 115 -4.81 7.52 15.50
C MET A 115 -5.80 6.64 16.27
N LEU A 116 -6.78 6.03 15.59
CA LEU A 116 -7.75 5.14 16.23
C LEU A 116 -7.06 3.88 16.79
N LYS A 117 -6.16 3.26 16.04
CA LYS A 117 -5.36 2.12 16.51
C LYS A 117 -4.48 2.48 17.70
N ALA A 118 -3.85 3.65 17.68
CA ALA A 118 -3.04 4.13 18.80
C ALA A 118 -3.89 4.33 20.05
N ARG A 119 -5.11 4.87 19.92
CA ARG A 119 -6.06 5.04 21.01
C ARG A 119 -6.51 3.69 21.60
N GLU A 120 -6.89 2.73 20.77
CA GLU A 120 -7.27 1.40 21.22
C GLU A 120 -6.14 0.73 22.02
N LYS A 121 -4.91 0.83 21.53
CA LYS A 121 -3.74 0.30 22.23
C LYS A 121 -3.49 1.00 23.55
N TYR A 122 -3.68 2.30 23.62
CA TYR A 122 -3.57 3.05 24.88
C TYR A 122 -4.61 2.61 25.91
N GLU A 123 -5.87 2.44 25.50
CA GLU A 123 -6.94 1.97 26.37
C GLU A 123 -6.70 0.54 26.89
N GLU A 124 -6.16 -0.34 26.05
CA GLU A 124 -5.77 -1.69 26.43
C GLU A 124 -4.66 -1.69 27.47
N LEU A 125 -3.59 -0.93 27.24
CA LEU A 125 -2.50 -0.79 28.19
C LEU A 125 -2.96 -0.17 29.53
N SER A 126 -3.86 0.80 29.50
CA SER A 126 -4.41 1.42 30.69
C SER A 126 -5.18 0.39 31.54
N ARG A 127 -5.98 -0.46 30.90
CA ARG A 127 -6.70 -1.55 31.60
C ARG A 127 -5.73 -2.58 32.19
N GLU A 128 -4.67 -2.94 31.45
CA GLU A 128 -3.66 -3.85 31.98
C GLU A 128 -2.94 -3.30 33.22
N ILE A 129 -2.61 -2.01 33.21
CA ILE A 129 -1.99 -1.33 34.35
C ILE A 129 -2.92 -1.35 35.54
N GLU A 130 -4.18 -0.97 35.38
CA GLU A 130 -5.18 -1.03 36.47
C GLU A 130 -5.34 -2.44 37.05
N MET A 131 -5.38 -3.47 36.23
CA MET A 131 -5.44 -4.85 36.69
C MET A 131 -4.20 -5.25 37.50
N LYS A 132 -3.01 -4.86 37.05
CA LYS A 132 -1.75 -5.13 37.76
C LYS A 132 -1.69 -4.38 39.09
N GLU A 133 -2.14 -3.15 39.15
CA GLU A 133 -2.21 -2.35 40.37
C GLU A 133 -3.15 -3.00 41.40
N ARG A 134 -4.35 -3.43 40.96
CA ARG A 134 -5.30 -4.14 41.84
C ARG A 134 -4.73 -5.45 42.36
N SER A 135 -4.05 -6.22 41.52
CA SER A 135 -3.38 -7.46 41.93
C SER A 135 -2.28 -7.19 42.96
N LEU A 136 -1.49 -6.14 42.74
CA LEU A 136 -0.43 -5.74 43.67
C LEU A 136 -0.98 -5.31 45.04
N GLU A 137 -2.11 -4.60 45.07
CA GLU A 137 -2.79 -4.23 46.32
C GLU A 137 -3.27 -5.45 47.12
N ILE A 138 -3.83 -6.46 46.39
CA ILE A 138 -4.27 -7.71 47.03
C ILE A 138 -3.06 -8.45 47.63
N ASP A 139 -1.96 -8.51 46.90
CA ASP A 139 -0.76 -9.18 47.37
C ASP A 139 -0.11 -8.46 48.57
N LYS A 140 -0.12 -7.13 48.57
CA LYS A 140 0.31 -6.32 49.74
C LYS A 140 -0.56 -6.57 50.99
N LYS A 141 -1.87 -6.67 50.82
CA LYS A 141 -2.77 -7.02 51.94
C LYS A 141 -2.50 -8.42 52.49
N LYS A 142 -2.34 -9.41 51.63
CA LYS A 142 -1.99 -10.77 52.01
C LYS A 142 -0.64 -10.84 52.74
N LYS A 143 0.36 -10.13 52.25
CA LYS A 143 1.67 -10.05 52.88
C LYS A 143 1.54 -9.47 54.29
N LYS A 144 0.81 -8.39 54.48
CA LYS A 144 0.58 -7.74 55.76
C LYS A 144 -0.15 -8.69 56.75
N GLU A 145 -1.17 -9.41 56.27
CA GLU A 145 -1.88 -10.40 57.09
C GLU A 145 -0.96 -11.56 57.53
N LEU A 146 -0.04 -11.99 56.67
CA LEU A 146 0.94 -13.02 57.04
C LEU A 146 1.99 -12.48 58.00
N GLU A 147 2.44 -11.27 57.86
CA GLU A 147 3.36 -10.60 58.79
C GLU A 147 2.73 -10.46 60.19
N GLU A 148 1.46 -10.05 60.27
CA GLU A 148 0.71 -9.98 61.53
C GLU A 148 0.57 -11.38 62.16
N LYS A 149 0.34 -12.44 61.39
CA LYS A 149 0.25 -13.81 61.91
C LYS A 149 1.60 -14.35 62.39
N LEU A 150 2.69 -13.98 61.74
CA LEU A 150 4.04 -14.48 62.07
C LEU A 150 4.68 -13.70 63.22
N PHE A 151 4.52 -12.40 63.29
CA PHE A 151 5.23 -11.53 64.20
C PHE A 151 4.32 -10.89 65.27
N GLY A 152 2.99 -10.90 65.11
CA GLY A 152 2.04 -10.33 66.05
C GLY A 152 1.76 -11.21 67.27
N LYS A 153 2.45 -12.34 67.48
CA LYS A 153 2.27 -13.27 68.60
C LYS A 153 3.29 -13.11 69.74
N ASP A 154 4.17 -12.15 69.68
CA ASP A 154 5.24 -11.96 70.67
C ASP A 154 4.99 -10.82 71.66
N GLU A 155 3.73 -10.37 71.80
CA GLU A 155 3.35 -9.46 72.88
C GLU A 155 2.29 -10.11 73.79
N LYS A 156 2.73 -11.11 74.59
CA LYS A 156 2.11 -11.45 75.89
C LYS A 156 3.11 -12.05 76.83
#